data_8aad125a7352e72060ec94b697fe716c
#
_entry.id   8aad125a7352e72060ec94b697fe716c
#
_cell.length_a   1.000
_cell.length_b   1.000
_cell.length_c   1.000
_cell.angle_alpha   90.00
_cell.angle_beta   90.00
_cell.angle_gamma   90.00
#
_symmetry.space_group_name_H-M   'P 1'
#
loop_
_entity.id
_entity.type
_entity.pdbx_description
1 polymer ?
#
loop_
_entity_poly.entity_id
_entity_poly.type
_entity_poly.pdbx_seq_one_letter_code
_entity_poly.pdbx_strand_id
1 'polypeptide(L)'
;GDKPRNLTNWLWDYDAKILNESEKENYKDLKKVGRRGFAGELYKTVEFLEAHPFGTVPAAFGGEEKVGIFESNSILREVARLSGHKTLYGGNDVHLKSRIDSFLDANLVFSREFQVYILELEDLNKYTHSRTSSAYRFYLDGVEASLSKNDYLVGGNLTIADISFVCEFAQFLREGHYESEIKKKGLDLISKDFKEDFPLCFNHLFTLSAKEEFSSVMGTYLDWYKEKHF
;
A
#
# COMPACT_ATOMS: atom_id res chain seq x y z
N GLY A 1 -4.61 1.85 16.55
CA GLY A 1 -5.70 2.44 15.75
C GLY A 1 -7.01 1.74 16.04
N ASP A 2 -8.13 2.44 15.86
CA ASP A 2 -9.46 1.86 16.12
C ASP A 2 -9.73 0.71 15.15
N LYS A 3 -10.23 -0.40 15.68
CA LYS A 3 -10.64 -1.55 14.88
C LYS A 3 -11.78 -1.12 13.94
N PRO A 4 -11.69 -1.38 12.63
CA PRO A 4 -12.80 -1.11 11.72
C PRO A 4 -14.06 -1.80 12.18
N ARG A 5 -15.18 -1.06 12.25
CA ARG A 5 -16.43 -1.52 12.86
C ARG A 5 -17.05 -2.77 12.23
N ASN A 6 -16.65 -3.11 11.00
CA ASN A 6 -17.22 -4.21 10.21
C ASN A 6 -16.28 -5.40 10.04
N LEU A 7 -15.08 -5.39 10.67
CA LEU A 7 -14.19 -6.54 10.67
C LEU A 7 -14.48 -7.42 11.88
N THR A 8 -14.50 -8.72 11.65
CA THR A 8 -14.69 -9.70 12.71
C THR A 8 -13.51 -9.56 13.69
N ASN A 9 -13.80 -9.23 14.94
CA ASN A 9 -12.80 -8.89 15.97
C ASN A 9 -11.72 -9.97 16.16
N TRP A 10 -12.04 -11.25 15.96
CA TRP A 10 -11.11 -12.37 16.10
C TRP A 10 -9.89 -12.30 15.18
N LEU A 11 -9.99 -11.65 14.01
CA LEU A 11 -8.87 -11.49 13.07
C LEU A 11 -7.74 -10.65 13.66
N TRP A 12 -8.10 -9.53 14.27
CA TRP A 12 -7.16 -8.62 14.91
C TRP A 12 -6.57 -9.19 16.19
N ASP A 13 -7.42 -9.79 17.01
CA ASP A 13 -7.01 -10.35 18.28
C ASP A 13 -6.05 -11.53 18.07
N TYR A 14 -6.25 -12.30 16.99
CA TYR A 14 -5.40 -13.43 16.67
C TYR A 14 -4.03 -13.02 16.13
N ASP A 15 -3.99 -12.03 15.25
CA ASP A 15 -2.72 -11.50 14.71
C ASP A 15 -1.93 -10.67 15.74
N ALA A 16 -2.60 -10.09 16.70
CA ALA A 16 -2.00 -9.30 17.77
C ALA A 16 -1.62 -10.12 19.00
N LYS A 17 -2.12 -11.36 19.12
CA LYS A 17 -1.89 -12.19 20.27
C LYS A 17 -0.55 -12.90 20.18
N ILE A 18 0.31 -12.65 21.17
CA ILE A 18 1.50 -13.47 21.38
C ILE A 18 1.06 -14.74 22.07
N LEU A 19 1.19 -15.88 21.37
CA LEU A 19 0.88 -17.18 21.92
C LEU A 19 1.99 -17.66 22.86
N ASN A 20 1.63 -18.28 23.99
CA ASN A 20 2.58 -19.00 24.82
C ASN A 20 2.95 -20.36 24.16
N GLU A 21 3.96 -21.04 24.68
CA GLU A 21 4.48 -22.28 24.06
C GLU A 21 3.42 -23.40 23.98
N SER A 22 2.52 -23.50 24.97
CA SER A 22 1.44 -24.47 24.96
C SER A 22 0.39 -24.15 23.90
N GLU A 23 0.06 -22.86 23.72
CA GLU A 23 -0.86 -22.39 22.69
C GLU A 23 -0.26 -22.60 21.28
N LYS A 24 1.05 -22.35 21.11
CA LYS A 24 1.75 -22.59 19.83
C LYS A 24 1.68 -24.06 19.43
N GLU A 25 1.85 -24.99 20.35
CA GLU A 25 1.77 -26.42 20.06
C GLU A 25 0.35 -26.83 19.60
N ASN A 26 -0.68 -26.27 20.23
CA ASN A 26 -2.07 -26.51 19.84
C ASN A 26 -2.43 -25.95 18.46
N TYR A 27 -1.71 -24.91 18.01
CA TYR A 27 -1.97 -24.21 16.74
C TYR A 27 -0.86 -24.41 15.69
N LYS A 28 0.02 -25.38 15.87
CA LYS A 28 1.17 -25.60 14.97
C LYS A 28 0.79 -25.77 13.49
N ASP A 29 -0.34 -26.40 13.21
CA ASP A 29 -0.83 -26.61 11.85
C ASP A 29 -1.39 -25.34 11.20
N LEU A 30 -1.68 -24.32 12.02
CA LEU A 30 -2.18 -23.01 11.59
C LEU A 30 -1.06 -21.96 11.48
N LYS A 31 0.17 -22.38 11.71
CA LYS A 31 1.35 -21.52 11.62
C LYS A 31 1.61 -21.12 10.17
N LYS A 32 1.82 -19.83 9.95
CA LYS A 32 2.29 -19.27 8.69
C LYS A 32 3.59 -18.51 8.91
N VAL A 33 4.52 -18.68 7.99
CA VAL A 33 5.76 -17.89 7.98
C VAL A 33 5.48 -16.59 7.23
N GLY A 34 5.89 -15.46 7.82
CA GLY A 34 5.80 -14.17 7.18
C GLY A 34 6.58 -14.13 5.87
N ARG A 35 6.15 -13.28 4.93
CA ARG A 35 6.92 -12.99 3.72
C ARG A 35 8.23 -12.30 4.12
N ARG A 36 9.22 -12.28 3.19
CA ARG A 36 10.49 -11.57 3.36
C ARG A 36 10.25 -10.14 3.91
N GLY A 37 10.98 -9.76 4.94
CA GLY A 37 10.84 -8.50 5.65
C GLY A 37 9.88 -8.53 6.85
N PHE A 38 9.06 -9.57 7.01
CA PHE A 38 8.23 -9.78 8.20
C PHE A 38 8.84 -10.88 9.06
N ALA A 39 9.42 -10.49 10.17
CA ALA A 39 9.96 -11.44 11.14
C ALA A 39 8.84 -12.00 12.02
N GLY A 40 8.91 -13.29 12.30
CA GLY A 40 8.06 -13.96 13.27
C GLY A 40 7.08 -14.98 12.71
N GLU A 41 6.42 -15.65 13.63
CA GLU A 41 5.45 -16.69 13.36
C GLU A 41 4.04 -16.10 13.49
N LEU A 42 3.21 -16.30 12.46
CA LEU A 42 1.83 -15.86 12.43
C LEU A 42 0.92 -17.08 12.53
N TYR A 43 -0.02 -17.03 13.45
CA TYR A 43 -1.03 -18.07 13.65
C TYR A 43 -2.38 -17.52 13.22
N LYS A 44 -3.09 -18.25 12.37
CA LYS A 44 -4.41 -17.90 11.84
C LYS A 44 -5.45 -18.92 12.28
N THR A 45 -6.69 -18.53 12.38
CA THR A 45 -7.78 -19.47 12.64
C THR A 45 -8.10 -20.32 11.41
N VAL A 46 -8.73 -21.46 11.60
CA VAL A 46 -9.18 -22.32 10.50
C VAL A 46 -10.11 -21.56 9.58
N GLU A 47 -11.09 -20.84 10.14
CA GLU A 47 -12.08 -20.07 9.39
C GLU A 47 -11.43 -18.95 8.57
N PHE A 48 -10.38 -18.33 9.11
CA PHE A 48 -9.61 -17.33 8.35
C PHE A 48 -8.94 -17.98 7.14
N LEU A 49 -8.28 -19.13 7.32
CA LEU A 49 -7.55 -19.81 6.24
C LEU A 49 -8.46 -20.44 5.19
N GLU A 50 -9.66 -20.88 5.57
CA GLU A 50 -10.69 -21.32 4.62
C GLU A 50 -11.15 -20.18 3.72
N ALA A 51 -11.39 -18.99 4.30
CA ALA A 51 -11.82 -17.83 3.55
C ALA A 51 -10.64 -17.13 2.80
N HIS A 52 -9.42 -17.25 3.32
CA HIS A 52 -8.22 -16.60 2.76
C HIS A 52 -7.03 -17.57 2.76
N PRO A 53 -6.86 -18.37 1.71
CA PRO A 53 -5.89 -19.49 1.68
C PRO A 53 -4.41 -19.08 1.79
N PHE A 54 -4.08 -17.82 1.49
CA PHE A 54 -2.71 -17.31 1.64
C PHE A 54 -2.39 -16.86 3.07
N GLY A 55 -3.41 -16.62 3.90
CA GLY A 55 -3.24 -16.21 5.30
C GLY A 55 -2.53 -14.89 5.51
N THR A 56 -2.52 -13.99 4.51
CA THR A 56 -1.86 -12.68 4.59
C THR A 56 -2.82 -11.58 5.06
N VAL A 57 -2.25 -10.42 5.38
CA VAL A 57 -2.98 -9.18 5.65
C VAL A 57 -2.50 -8.09 4.67
N PRO A 58 -3.38 -7.17 4.26
CA PRO A 58 -4.77 -6.97 4.69
C PRO A 58 -5.71 -8.04 4.14
N ALA A 59 -6.82 -8.27 4.86
CA ALA A 59 -7.91 -9.14 4.47
C ALA A 59 -9.25 -8.48 4.81
N ALA A 60 -10.26 -8.70 3.97
CA ALA A 60 -11.64 -8.28 4.19
C ALA A 60 -12.59 -9.46 3.98
N PHE A 61 -13.78 -9.38 4.55
CA PHE A 61 -14.77 -10.43 4.43
C PHE A 61 -16.10 -9.78 4.05
N GLY A 62 -16.64 -10.18 2.91
CA GLY A 62 -17.85 -9.60 2.34
C GLY A 62 -19.01 -10.59 2.31
N GLY A 63 -20.25 -10.04 2.36
CA GLY A 63 -21.48 -10.80 2.27
C GLY A 63 -21.81 -11.66 3.49
N GLU A 64 -22.96 -12.32 3.44
CA GLU A 64 -23.43 -13.22 4.49
C GLU A 64 -22.54 -14.47 4.60
N GLU A 65 -22.01 -14.95 3.47
CA GLU A 65 -21.14 -16.12 3.38
C GLU A 65 -19.68 -15.83 3.78
N LYS A 66 -19.38 -14.60 4.19
CA LYS A 66 -18.03 -14.18 4.61
C LYS A 66 -16.95 -14.52 3.57
N VAL A 67 -17.20 -14.22 2.31
CA VAL A 67 -16.23 -14.40 1.23
C VAL A 67 -14.97 -13.60 1.54
N GLY A 68 -13.82 -14.27 1.62
CA GLY A 68 -12.53 -13.65 1.89
C GLY A 68 -12.01 -12.90 0.66
N ILE A 69 -11.72 -11.61 0.85
CA ILE A 69 -11.14 -10.73 -0.15
C ILE A 69 -9.75 -10.33 0.36
N PHE A 70 -8.73 -10.60 -0.43
CA PHE A 70 -7.34 -10.34 -0.07
C PHE A 70 -6.62 -9.58 -1.18
N GLU A 71 -5.43 -9.07 -0.88
CA GLU A 71 -4.69 -8.03 -1.58
C GLU A 71 -5.40 -6.66 -1.51
N SER A 72 -4.64 -5.63 -1.12
CA SER A 72 -5.15 -4.27 -0.88
C SER A 72 -5.95 -3.71 -2.06
N ASN A 73 -5.47 -3.92 -3.28
CA ASN A 73 -6.14 -3.44 -4.50
C ASN A 73 -7.48 -4.16 -4.76
N SER A 74 -7.61 -5.45 -4.39
CA SER A 74 -8.88 -6.17 -4.51
C SER A 74 -9.89 -5.69 -3.48
N ILE A 75 -9.44 -5.43 -2.25
CA ILE A 75 -10.25 -4.83 -1.18
C ILE A 75 -10.72 -3.43 -1.60
N LEU A 76 -9.82 -2.63 -2.17
CA LEU A 76 -10.15 -1.28 -2.65
C LEU A 76 -11.20 -1.30 -3.77
N ARG A 77 -11.09 -2.25 -4.72
CA ARG A 77 -12.12 -2.48 -5.76
C ARG A 77 -13.48 -2.82 -5.16
N GLU A 78 -13.49 -3.71 -4.17
CA GLU A 78 -14.74 -4.11 -3.52
C GLU A 78 -15.38 -2.95 -2.77
N VAL A 79 -14.61 -2.20 -1.98
CA VAL A 79 -15.09 -1.01 -1.29
C VAL A 79 -15.66 0.01 -2.28
N ALA A 80 -14.97 0.23 -3.40
CA ALA A 80 -15.46 1.15 -4.44
C ALA A 80 -16.79 0.68 -5.07
N ARG A 81 -16.97 -0.62 -5.29
CA ARG A 81 -18.24 -1.19 -5.79
C ARG A 81 -19.38 -1.00 -4.80
N LEU A 82 -19.10 -1.19 -3.50
CA LEU A 82 -20.09 -1.09 -2.43
C LEU A 82 -20.41 0.36 -2.03
N SER A 83 -19.52 1.32 -2.32
CA SER A 83 -19.64 2.71 -1.87
C SER A 83 -20.79 3.50 -2.52
N GLY A 84 -21.31 3.03 -3.64
CA GLY A 84 -22.29 3.77 -4.46
C GLY A 84 -21.69 4.93 -5.29
N HIS A 85 -20.39 5.24 -5.12
CA HIS A 85 -19.68 6.26 -5.89
C HIS A 85 -19.27 5.70 -7.26
N LYS A 86 -20.10 5.91 -8.27
CA LYS A 86 -19.96 5.30 -9.60
C LYS A 86 -18.64 5.61 -10.30
N THR A 87 -18.05 6.78 -10.06
CA THR A 87 -16.81 7.21 -10.71
C THR A 87 -15.55 6.54 -10.16
N LEU A 88 -15.53 6.16 -8.87
CA LEU A 88 -14.33 5.62 -8.22
C LEU A 88 -13.75 4.39 -8.92
N TYR A 89 -14.60 3.56 -9.54
CA TYR A 89 -14.14 2.39 -10.30
C TYR A 89 -14.79 2.33 -11.69
N GLY A 90 -14.73 3.45 -12.42
CA GLY A 90 -15.07 3.49 -13.85
C GLY A 90 -16.56 3.30 -14.20
N GLY A 91 -17.48 3.31 -13.24
CA GLY A 91 -18.92 3.23 -13.46
C GLY A 91 -19.34 1.99 -14.27
N ASN A 92 -19.99 2.20 -15.41
CA ASN A 92 -20.40 1.13 -16.34
C ASN A 92 -19.42 0.93 -17.51
N ASP A 93 -18.36 1.74 -17.60
CA ASP A 93 -17.38 1.65 -18.68
C ASP A 93 -16.34 0.56 -18.36
N VAL A 94 -16.39 -0.53 -19.13
CA VAL A 94 -15.48 -1.67 -18.95
C VAL A 94 -14.03 -1.35 -19.32
N HIS A 95 -13.81 -0.44 -20.28
CA HIS A 95 -12.47 -0.04 -20.68
C HIS A 95 -11.84 0.87 -19.63
N LEU A 96 -12.64 1.78 -19.04
CA LEU A 96 -12.19 2.63 -17.95
C LEU A 96 -11.82 1.80 -16.72
N LYS A 97 -12.63 0.79 -16.37
CA LYS A 97 -12.29 -0.18 -15.31
C LYS A 97 -10.96 -0.87 -15.58
N SER A 98 -10.79 -1.41 -16.78
CA SER A 98 -9.54 -2.09 -17.15
C SER A 98 -8.33 -1.15 -17.10
N ARG A 99 -8.53 0.13 -17.44
CA ARG A 99 -7.45 1.13 -17.34
C ARG A 99 -7.11 1.43 -15.88
N ILE A 100 -8.10 1.55 -14.99
CA ILE A 100 -7.90 1.68 -13.54
C ILE A 100 -7.15 0.45 -13.01
N ASP A 101 -7.56 -0.75 -13.40
CA ASP A 101 -6.88 -1.99 -13.00
C ASP A 101 -5.41 -2.02 -13.43
N SER A 102 -5.09 -1.52 -14.64
CA SER A 102 -3.71 -1.43 -15.10
C SER A 102 -2.84 -0.56 -14.19
N PHE A 103 -3.35 0.56 -13.68
CA PHE A 103 -2.62 1.39 -12.72
C PHE A 103 -2.49 0.73 -11.35
N LEU A 104 -3.54 0.05 -10.87
CA LEU A 104 -3.48 -0.71 -9.62
C LEU A 104 -2.46 -1.84 -9.68
N ASP A 105 -2.38 -2.54 -10.80
CA ASP A 105 -1.43 -3.64 -10.98
C ASP A 105 0.01 -3.11 -11.12
N ALA A 106 0.23 -2.01 -11.85
CA ALA A 106 1.53 -1.34 -11.93
C ALA A 106 1.98 -0.84 -10.54
N ASN A 107 1.06 -0.26 -9.76
CA ASN A 107 1.33 0.16 -8.39
C ASN A 107 1.71 -1.03 -7.49
N LEU A 108 1.03 -2.17 -7.65
CA LEU A 108 1.36 -3.38 -6.87
C LEU A 108 2.79 -3.85 -7.12
N VAL A 109 3.28 -3.79 -8.37
CA VAL A 109 4.67 -4.14 -8.70
C VAL A 109 5.64 -3.20 -7.97
N PHE A 110 5.43 -1.90 -8.04
CA PHE A 110 6.22 -0.92 -7.30
C PHE A 110 6.16 -1.16 -5.79
N SER A 111 4.96 -1.36 -5.24
CA SER A 111 4.75 -1.60 -3.81
C SER A 111 5.51 -2.81 -3.29
N ARG A 112 5.60 -3.89 -4.07
CA ARG A 112 6.38 -5.08 -3.69
C ARG A 112 7.87 -4.80 -3.58
N GLU A 113 8.42 -3.99 -4.47
CA GLU A 113 9.82 -3.60 -4.44
C GLU A 113 10.13 -2.68 -3.26
N PHE A 114 9.34 -1.63 -3.07
CA PHE A 114 9.60 -0.69 -1.99
C PHE A 114 9.31 -1.28 -0.59
N GLN A 115 8.36 -2.21 -0.43
CA GLN A 115 8.15 -2.88 0.86
C GLN A 115 9.40 -3.58 1.35
N VAL A 116 10.12 -4.30 0.47
CA VAL A 116 11.39 -4.93 0.83
C VAL A 116 12.41 -3.88 1.23
N TYR A 117 12.51 -2.79 0.48
CA TYR A 117 13.42 -1.68 0.76
C TYR A 117 13.15 -1.04 2.13
N ILE A 118 11.89 -0.67 2.41
CA ILE A 118 11.51 -0.03 3.69
C ILE A 118 11.73 -0.95 4.89
N LEU A 119 11.48 -2.25 4.74
CA LEU A 119 11.69 -3.23 5.82
C LEU A 119 13.16 -3.59 6.05
N GLU A 120 14.03 -3.35 5.07
CA GLU A 120 15.46 -3.64 5.14
C GLU A 120 16.33 -2.37 5.31
N LEU A 121 15.76 -1.21 5.66
CA LEU A 121 16.50 0.06 5.73
C LEU A 121 17.69 0.02 6.71
N GLU A 122 17.58 -0.69 7.83
CA GLU A 122 18.67 -0.86 8.78
C GLU A 122 19.83 -1.67 8.19
N ASP A 123 19.53 -2.70 7.39
CA ASP A 123 20.48 -3.59 6.71
C ASP A 123 20.55 -3.36 5.20
N LEU A 124 20.13 -2.17 4.77
CA LEU A 124 20.05 -1.81 3.35
C LEU A 124 21.36 -2.06 2.61
N ASN A 125 21.27 -2.72 1.48
CA ASN A 125 22.36 -2.95 0.56
C ASN A 125 22.14 -2.26 -0.80
N LYS A 126 23.21 -2.09 -1.57
CA LYS A 126 23.18 -1.41 -2.87
C LYS A 126 22.26 -2.09 -3.88
N TYR A 127 22.11 -3.41 -3.84
CA TYR A 127 21.26 -4.15 -4.75
C TYR A 127 19.78 -3.83 -4.51
N THR A 128 19.33 -3.92 -3.25
CA THR A 128 17.94 -3.59 -2.87
C THR A 128 17.63 -2.13 -3.21
N HIS A 129 18.55 -1.19 -2.88
CA HIS A 129 18.38 0.22 -3.21
C HIS A 129 18.26 0.47 -4.73
N SER A 130 19.17 -0.08 -5.54
CA SER A 130 19.14 0.08 -7.00
C SER A 130 17.91 -0.51 -7.64
N ARG A 131 17.48 -1.69 -7.17
CA ARG A 131 16.27 -2.36 -7.65
C ARG A 131 15.02 -1.54 -7.36
N THR A 132 14.89 -1.02 -6.14
CA THR A 132 13.78 -0.15 -5.75
C THR A 132 13.81 1.17 -6.51
N SER A 133 14.99 1.77 -6.71
CA SER A 133 15.15 2.99 -7.52
C SER A 133 14.68 2.77 -8.96
N SER A 134 14.97 1.62 -9.55
CA SER A 134 14.51 1.28 -10.90
C SER A 134 12.98 1.12 -10.96
N ALA A 135 12.38 0.46 -9.97
CA ALA A 135 10.93 0.31 -9.86
C ALA A 135 10.22 1.65 -9.63
N TYR A 136 10.79 2.51 -8.80
CA TYR A 136 10.34 3.88 -8.55
C TYR A 136 10.28 4.70 -9.84
N ARG A 137 11.39 4.75 -10.60
CA ARG A 137 11.44 5.50 -11.86
C ARG A 137 10.45 4.94 -12.87
N PHE A 138 10.44 3.63 -13.07
CA PHE A 138 9.51 2.99 -14.01
C PHE A 138 8.04 3.31 -13.70
N TYR A 139 7.66 3.26 -12.43
CA TYR A 139 6.30 3.54 -12.01
C TYR A 139 5.94 5.03 -12.19
N LEU A 140 6.81 5.93 -11.73
CA LEU A 140 6.54 7.35 -11.82
C LEU A 140 6.61 7.89 -13.26
N ASP A 141 7.46 7.37 -14.15
CA ASP A 141 7.42 7.70 -15.57
C ASP A 141 6.04 7.44 -16.18
N GLY A 142 5.40 6.32 -15.82
CA GLY A 142 4.05 5.99 -16.27
C GLY A 142 2.97 6.89 -15.69
N VAL A 143 3.07 7.23 -14.41
CA VAL A 143 2.14 8.14 -13.72
C VAL A 143 2.27 9.57 -14.27
N GLU A 144 3.49 10.09 -14.37
CA GLU A 144 3.80 11.41 -14.94
C GLU A 144 3.25 11.55 -16.36
N ALA A 145 3.52 10.54 -17.22
CA ALA A 145 3.01 10.52 -18.59
C ALA A 145 1.47 10.49 -18.65
N SER A 146 0.80 9.89 -17.68
CA SER A 146 -0.67 9.90 -17.63
C SER A 146 -1.21 11.25 -17.16
N LEU A 147 -0.63 11.82 -16.11
CA LEU A 147 -1.01 13.12 -15.58
C LEU A 147 -0.72 14.28 -16.54
N SER A 148 0.21 14.11 -17.49
CA SER A 148 0.42 15.10 -18.56
C SER A 148 -0.75 15.25 -19.54
N LYS A 149 -1.71 14.29 -19.50
CA LYS A 149 -2.87 14.22 -20.43
C LYS A 149 -4.20 14.23 -19.72
N ASN A 150 -4.22 14.04 -18.42
CA ASN A 150 -5.43 13.88 -17.63
C ASN A 150 -5.30 14.62 -16.29
N ASP A 151 -6.43 15.03 -15.72
CA ASP A 151 -6.48 15.65 -14.39
C ASP A 151 -6.23 14.64 -13.25
N TYR A 152 -6.50 13.35 -13.50
CA TYR A 152 -6.27 12.23 -12.59
C TYR A 152 -5.55 11.10 -13.33
N LEU A 153 -5.10 10.08 -12.62
CA LEU A 153 -4.40 8.95 -13.23
C LEU A 153 -5.20 8.30 -14.37
N VAL A 154 -6.52 8.32 -14.23
CA VAL A 154 -7.42 7.79 -15.26
C VAL A 154 -8.56 8.78 -15.54
N GLY A 155 -8.42 9.55 -16.61
CA GLY A 155 -9.44 10.49 -17.05
C GLY A 155 -9.58 11.73 -16.17
N GLY A 156 -10.79 12.28 -16.10
CA GLY A 156 -11.08 13.58 -15.46
C GLY A 156 -11.71 13.48 -14.06
N ASN A 157 -11.74 12.31 -13.43
CA ASN A 157 -12.30 12.12 -12.09
C ASN A 157 -11.37 11.30 -11.20
N LEU A 158 -11.43 11.57 -9.89
CA LEU A 158 -10.77 10.75 -8.88
C LEU A 158 -11.23 9.29 -9.00
N THR A 159 -10.26 8.37 -9.03
CA THR A 159 -10.50 6.94 -9.06
C THR A 159 -9.71 6.23 -7.96
N ILE A 160 -9.95 4.94 -7.78
CA ILE A 160 -9.15 4.13 -6.84
C ILE A 160 -7.69 3.98 -7.27
N ALA A 161 -7.34 4.28 -8.52
CA ALA A 161 -5.95 4.34 -8.97
C ALA A 161 -5.20 5.51 -8.27
N ASP A 162 -5.85 6.68 -8.17
CA ASP A 162 -5.31 7.85 -7.47
C ASP A 162 -5.20 7.61 -5.96
N ILE A 163 -6.21 6.96 -5.37
CA ILE A 163 -6.21 6.60 -3.95
C ILE A 163 -5.03 5.64 -3.66
N SER A 164 -4.88 4.61 -4.47
CA SER A 164 -3.78 3.65 -4.33
C SER A 164 -2.42 4.34 -4.50
N PHE A 165 -2.27 5.21 -5.50
CA PHE A 165 -1.04 6.00 -5.69
C PHE A 165 -0.68 6.80 -4.43
N VAL A 166 -1.62 7.60 -3.91
CA VAL A 166 -1.36 8.45 -2.74
C VAL A 166 -0.97 7.62 -1.52
N CYS A 167 -1.71 6.55 -1.24
CA CYS A 167 -1.49 5.73 -0.05
C CYS A 167 -0.15 4.98 -0.10
N GLU A 168 0.15 4.31 -1.21
CA GLU A 168 1.37 3.52 -1.36
C GLU A 168 2.60 4.44 -1.47
N PHE A 169 2.49 5.56 -2.19
CA PHE A 169 3.60 6.48 -2.31
C PHE A 169 3.91 7.20 -1.00
N ALA A 170 2.89 7.56 -0.20
CA ALA A 170 3.11 8.06 1.16
C ALA A 170 3.85 7.06 2.05
N GLN A 171 3.59 5.77 1.89
CA GLN A 171 4.33 4.72 2.58
C GLN A 171 5.79 4.66 2.12
N PHE A 172 6.04 4.75 0.82
CA PHE A 172 7.40 4.77 0.28
C PHE A 172 8.21 5.96 0.82
N LEU A 173 7.61 7.15 0.89
CA LEU A 173 8.27 8.35 1.42
C LEU A 173 8.71 8.23 2.89
N ARG A 174 8.29 7.20 3.62
CA ARG A 174 8.80 6.91 4.97
C ARG A 174 10.31 6.66 4.99
N GLU A 175 10.95 6.44 3.85
CA GLU A 175 12.42 6.44 3.77
C GLU A 175 13.05 7.72 4.33
N GLY A 176 12.35 8.85 4.29
CA GLY A 176 12.81 10.13 4.85
C GLY A 176 13.11 10.09 6.36
N HIS A 177 12.51 9.17 7.12
CA HIS A 177 12.86 8.96 8.54
C HIS A 177 14.23 8.31 8.70
N TYR A 178 14.72 7.61 7.68
CA TYR A 178 15.96 6.83 7.69
C TYR A 178 17.07 7.48 6.85
N GLU A 179 16.91 8.77 6.52
CA GLU A 179 17.89 9.49 5.69
C GLU A 179 19.33 9.38 6.22
N SER A 180 19.52 9.49 7.54
CA SER A 180 20.84 9.39 8.16
C SER A 180 21.44 7.99 8.02
N GLU A 181 20.64 6.95 8.17
CA GLU A 181 21.04 5.55 8.03
C GLU A 181 21.40 5.22 6.57
N ILE A 182 20.62 5.70 5.62
CA ILE A 182 20.85 5.55 4.19
C ILE A 182 22.16 6.25 3.79
N LYS A 183 22.37 7.48 4.25
CA LYS A 183 23.61 8.25 4.00
C LYS A 183 24.86 7.59 4.60
N LYS A 184 24.78 6.98 5.79
CA LYS A 184 25.89 6.21 6.38
C LYS A 184 26.33 5.05 5.51
N LYS A 185 25.45 4.53 4.64
CA LYS A 185 25.76 3.45 3.68
C LYS A 185 26.27 3.97 2.33
N GLY A 186 26.48 5.29 2.21
CA GLY A 186 26.93 5.94 0.98
C GLY A 186 25.85 5.96 -0.13
N LEU A 187 24.59 5.97 0.29
CA LEU A 187 23.42 6.04 -0.58
C LEU A 187 22.63 7.31 -0.29
N ASP A 188 21.82 7.75 -1.25
CA ASP A 188 20.87 8.85 -1.09
C ASP A 188 19.44 8.31 -0.96
N LEU A 189 18.51 9.17 -0.50
CA LEU A 189 17.08 8.89 -0.63
C LEU A 189 16.75 8.68 -2.12
N ILE A 190 15.93 7.67 -2.41
CA ILE A 190 15.49 7.41 -3.79
C ILE A 190 14.62 8.57 -4.29
N SER A 191 13.85 9.17 -3.38
CA SER A 191 12.93 10.29 -3.65
C SER A 191 13.57 11.67 -3.56
N LYS A 192 14.90 11.80 -3.43
CA LYS A 192 15.58 13.09 -3.19
C LYS A 192 15.24 14.18 -4.23
N ASP A 193 15.10 13.78 -5.49
CA ASP A 193 14.83 14.67 -6.62
C ASP A 193 13.37 14.51 -7.13
N PHE A 194 12.44 14.08 -6.26
CA PHE A 194 11.06 13.75 -6.65
C PHE A 194 10.31 14.92 -7.29
N LYS A 195 10.46 16.11 -6.74
CA LYS A 195 9.78 17.30 -7.22
C LYS A 195 10.30 17.74 -8.61
N GLU A 196 11.61 17.62 -8.83
CA GLU A 196 12.29 18.01 -10.05
C GLU A 196 12.07 16.98 -11.17
N ASP A 197 12.23 15.71 -10.84
CA ASP A 197 12.13 14.60 -11.81
C ASP A 197 10.68 14.31 -12.23
N PHE A 198 9.72 14.47 -11.30
CA PHE A 198 8.29 14.09 -11.48
C PHE A 198 7.33 15.16 -10.94
N PRO A 199 7.32 16.38 -11.50
CA PRO A 199 6.56 17.50 -10.97
C PRO A 199 5.04 17.30 -10.95
N LEU A 200 4.47 16.55 -11.91
CA LEU A 200 3.04 16.28 -11.94
C LEU A 200 2.65 15.26 -10.87
N CYS A 201 3.45 14.20 -10.70
CA CYS A 201 3.29 13.24 -9.61
C CYS A 201 3.39 13.92 -8.25
N PHE A 202 4.37 14.80 -8.07
CA PHE A 202 4.56 15.59 -6.86
C PHE A 202 3.32 16.43 -6.56
N ASN A 203 2.87 17.23 -7.53
CA ASN A 203 1.69 18.09 -7.36
C ASN A 203 0.43 17.27 -7.08
N HIS A 204 0.23 16.16 -7.79
CA HIS A 204 -0.91 15.27 -7.62
C HIS A 204 -0.96 14.65 -6.21
N LEU A 205 0.17 14.12 -5.74
CA LEU A 205 0.30 13.56 -4.38
C LEU A 205 -0.10 14.59 -3.32
N PHE A 206 0.53 15.77 -3.33
CA PHE A 206 0.31 16.78 -2.29
C PHE A 206 -1.02 17.51 -2.40
N THR A 207 -1.59 17.61 -3.60
CA THR A 207 -2.95 18.13 -3.80
C THR A 207 -4.01 17.18 -3.24
N LEU A 208 -3.86 15.89 -3.50
CA LEU A 208 -4.81 14.90 -2.99
C LEU A 208 -4.66 14.68 -1.49
N SER A 209 -3.44 14.55 -0.98
CA SER A 209 -3.19 14.33 0.45
C SER A 209 -3.67 15.48 1.35
N ALA A 210 -3.79 16.68 0.80
CA ALA A 210 -4.35 17.84 1.52
C ALA A 210 -5.88 17.81 1.65
N LYS A 211 -6.59 16.97 0.91
CA LYS A 211 -8.04 16.80 1.06
C LYS A 211 -8.38 16.10 2.38
N GLU A 212 -9.50 16.48 3.00
CA GLU A 212 -9.91 15.98 4.32
C GLU A 212 -9.96 14.45 4.41
N GLU A 213 -10.42 13.79 3.33
CA GLU A 213 -10.53 12.33 3.26
C GLU A 213 -9.17 11.62 3.37
N PHE A 214 -8.10 12.26 2.92
CA PHE A 214 -6.74 11.75 3.03
C PHE A 214 -6.05 12.24 4.30
N SER A 215 -6.10 13.53 4.58
CA SER A 215 -5.39 14.13 5.72
C SER A 215 -5.87 13.57 7.06
N SER A 216 -7.15 13.25 7.19
CA SER A 216 -7.72 12.62 8.39
C SER A 216 -7.12 11.25 8.71
N VAL A 217 -6.59 10.54 7.70
CA VAL A 217 -5.98 9.21 7.84
C VAL A 217 -4.46 9.29 7.89
N MET A 218 -3.86 10.12 7.04
CA MET A 218 -2.40 10.25 6.89
C MET A 218 -1.78 11.15 7.95
N GLY A 219 -2.59 12.04 8.56
CA GLY A 219 -2.10 13.02 9.51
C GLY A 219 -1.12 14.00 8.88
N THR A 220 -0.20 14.51 9.68
CA THR A 220 0.77 15.55 9.28
C THR A 220 2.07 15.00 8.67
N TYR A 221 2.14 13.69 8.40
CA TYR A 221 3.38 13.06 7.94
C TYR A 221 3.87 13.62 6.60
N LEU A 222 2.98 13.73 5.62
CA LEU A 222 3.34 14.25 4.30
C LEU A 222 3.67 15.74 4.33
N ASP A 223 3.04 16.53 5.22
CA ASP A 223 3.40 17.92 5.43
C ASP A 223 4.82 18.04 5.98
N TRP A 224 5.14 17.26 7.04
CA TRP A 224 6.48 17.19 7.57
C TRP A 224 7.52 16.77 6.51
N TYR A 225 7.19 15.76 5.69
CA TYR A 225 8.10 15.29 4.65
C TYR A 225 8.36 16.38 3.61
N LYS A 226 7.29 17.06 3.17
CA LYS A 226 7.38 18.18 2.21
C LYS A 226 8.22 19.32 2.75
N GLU A 227 7.99 19.75 3.98
CA GLU A 227 8.75 20.84 4.63
C GLU A 227 10.24 20.51 4.79
N LYS A 228 10.55 19.23 5.06
CA LYS A 228 11.93 18.81 5.31
C LYS A 228 12.75 18.61 4.03
N HIS A 229 12.15 18.17 2.94
CA HIS A 229 12.87 17.69 1.76
C HIS A 229 12.67 18.56 0.51
N PHE A 230 11.67 19.45 0.50
CA PHE A 230 11.31 20.30 -0.63
C PHE A 230 10.98 21.76 -0.22
#